data_0e95b09f9c459eb8db47836fd939e378
#
_entry.id   0e95b09f9c459eb8db47836fd939e378
#
_cell.length_a   1.000
_cell.length_b   1.000
_cell.length_c   1.000
_cell.angle_alpha   90.00
_cell.angle_beta   90.00
_cell.angle_gamma   90.00
#
_symmetry.space_group_name_H-M   'P 1'
#
loop_
_entity.id
_entity.type
_entity.pdbx_description
1 polymer ?
#
loop_
_entity_poly.entity_id
_entity_poly.type
_entity_poly.pdbx_seq_one_letter_code
_entity_poly.pdbx_strand_id
1 'polypeptide(L)'
;MKRTMFATLIALLATFTAPLASAASDPASVVRGGRLYDNLSLELKARTPNQPNPAFKTQQVRVAASDTWRCVECHGWDYKGQHGFIGISGKQNANPAAIVAILKNANHGYDELLDEGDRLDLANFVSSGQADMRKLLDMAGRIKPGQGTADKVFATVCANCHGLEGDRLRQIPPLGDSARQRPLEVLHVALNGHPGGDMPALRTLGDDTVARMLAYLQTLRSVNLPSSIANGGRLYDDWQAQVGGQRQALPHPSYPSKAYYANVPSETWRCKECHGWDYKGNQGQNATGNHATGIKGIRGMVGADPEKIMAILRSSVHMFGAVMKYRDLLDLANFVSYGQIDMDKVIDPKTALARGDATQGSAHYRTMCAACHGLEGRYVAKRAMGRVTKEDPWHSVHNMLNGHPDDTMPALREIDPKVINDILAHMQTFQARR
;
A
#
# COMPACT_ATOMS: atom_id res chain seq x y z
N MET A 1 -56.10 -87.76 -12.03
CA MET A 1 -55.81 -86.62 -12.91
C MET A 1 -55.67 -85.40 -12.06
N LYS A 2 -54.43 -84.96 -11.77
CA LYS A 2 -54.10 -83.79 -11.02
C LYS A 2 -53.54 -82.74 -11.95
N ARG A 3 -54.23 -81.61 -12.12
CA ARG A 3 -53.76 -80.46 -12.91
C ARG A 3 -52.93 -79.53 -12.00
N THR A 4 -51.64 -79.35 -12.30
CA THR A 4 -50.77 -78.43 -11.71
C THR A 4 -50.90 -77.07 -12.46
N MET A 5 -51.34 -76.02 -11.74
CA MET A 5 -51.31 -74.63 -12.22
C MET A 5 -49.89 -73.99 -11.90
N PHE A 6 -49.21 -73.62 -12.95
CA PHE A 6 -47.99 -72.74 -12.84
C PHE A 6 -48.48 -71.28 -12.75
N ALA A 7 -48.16 -70.66 -11.64
CA ALA A 7 -48.32 -69.23 -11.47
C ALA A 7 -46.97 -68.50 -11.83
N THR A 8 -47.03 -67.76 -12.92
CA THR A 8 -45.86 -66.93 -13.36
C THR A 8 -45.84 -65.61 -12.56
N LEU A 9 -44.85 -65.45 -11.72
CA LEU A 9 -44.59 -64.21 -10.92
C LEU A 9 -43.79 -63.23 -11.79
N ILE A 10 -44.41 -62.14 -12.27
CA ILE A 10 -43.78 -61.06 -12.97
C ILE A 10 -43.19 -60.06 -11.88
N ALA A 11 -41.91 -60.09 -11.69
CA ALA A 11 -41.24 -59.12 -10.83
C ALA A 11 -41.06 -57.81 -11.59
N LEU A 12 -41.81 -56.76 -11.19
CA LEU A 12 -41.55 -55.36 -11.64
C LEU A 12 -40.30 -54.83 -10.95
N LEU A 13 -39.17 -54.72 -11.68
CA LEU A 13 -38.02 -53.93 -11.23
C LEU A 13 -38.36 -52.44 -11.38
N ALA A 14 -38.72 -51.80 -10.27
CA ALA A 14 -38.76 -50.34 -10.18
C ALA A 14 -37.35 -49.83 -10.07
N THR A 15 -36.79 -49.30 -11.16
CA THR A 15 -35.53 -48.57 -11.11
C THR A 15 -35.74 -47.24 -10.40
N PHE A 16 -35.38 -47.18 -9.11
CA PHE A 16 -35.26 -45.92 -8.38
C PHE A 16 -34.04 -45.17 -8.94
N THR A 17 -34.26 -44.23 -9.84
CA THR A 17 -33.29 -43.21 -10.17
C THR A 17 -33.28 -42.18 -9.02
N ALA A 18 -32.46 -42.39 -8.01
CA ALA A 18 -32.17 -41.36 -7.03
C ALA A 18 -31.62 -40.15 -7.80
N PRO A 19 -32.10 -38.91 -7.51
CA PRO A 19 -31.49 -37.74 -8.07
C PRO A 19 -30.03 -37.71 -7.55
N LEU A 20 -29.06 -37.64 -8.47
CA LEU A 20 -27.67 -37.35 -8.12
C LEU A 20 -27.67 -36.00 -7.40
N ALA A 21 -27.67 -36.03 -6.09
CA ALA A 21 -27.36 -34.86 -5.29
C ALA A 21 -26.01 -34.33 -5.81
N SER A 22 -25.99 -33.13 -6.36
CA SER A 22 -24.73 -32.44 -6.71
C SER A 22 -23.86 -32.49 -5.48
N ALA A 23 -22.76 -33.23 -5.55
CA ALA A 23 -21.81 -33.25 -4.47
C ALA A 23 -21.39 -31.80 -4.22
N ALA A 24 -21.51 -31.33 -2.95
CA ALA A 24 -21.09 -30.01 -2.61
C ALA A 24 -19.62 -29.84 -3.01
N SER A 25 -19.30 -28.74 -3.70
CA SER A 25 -17.92 -28.46 -4.13
C SER A 25 -17.00 -28.45 -2.92
N ASP A 26 -15.82 -29.02 -3.05
CA ASP A 26 -14.78 -29.00 -2.00
C ASP A 26 -14.50 -27.53 -1.59
N PRO A 27 -14.65 -27.17 -0.32
CA PRO A 27 -14.38 -25.80 0.15
C PRO A 27 -12.98 -25.30 -0.18
N ALA A 28 -11.98 -26.17 -0.19
CA ALA A 28 -10.61 -25.82 -0.56
C ALA A 28 -10.48 -25.43 -2.04
N SER A 29 -11.18 -26.16 -2.91
CA SER A 29 -11.29 -25.86 -4.34
C SER A 29 -11.99 -24.52 -4.59
N VAL A 30 -13.09 -24.26 -3.89
CA VAL A 30 -13.82 -22.98 -3.97
C VAL A 30 -12.93 -21.80 -3.54
N VAL A 31 -12.22 -21.95 -2.44
CA VAL A 31 -11.28 -20.94 -1.92
C VAL A 31 -10.17 -20.67 -2.92
N ARG A 32 -9.51 -21.71 -3.44
CA ARG A 32 -8.45 -21.54 -4.44
C ARG A 32 -8.98 -20.92 -5.73
N GLY A 33 -10.17 -21.32 -6.16
CA GLY A 33 -10.85 -20.67 -7.30
C GLY A 33 -11.10 -19.18 -7.09
N GLY A 34 -11.45 -18.76 -5.86
CA GLY A 34 -11.57 -17.34 -5.49
C GLY A 34 -10.24 -16.58 -5.59
N ARG A 35 -9.12 -17.18 -5.18
CA ARG A 35 -7.78 -16.58 -5.36
C ARG A 35 -7.37 -16.50 -6.83
N LEU A 36 -7.64 -17.54 -7.63
CA LEU A 36 -7.44 -17.51 -9.08
C LEU A 36 -8.28 -16.43 -9.77
N TYR A 37 -9.53 -16.23 -9.32
CA TYR A 37 -10.41 -15.18 -9.81
C TYR A 37 -9.85 -13.77 -9.55
N ASP A 38 -9.28 -13.54 -8.37
CA ASP A 38 -8.61 -12.31 -8.02
C ASP A 38 -7.35 -12.11 -8.88
N ASN A 39 -6.38 -13.01 -8.77
CA ASN A 39 -5.12 -12.89 -9.50
C ASN A 39 -4.46 -14.25 -9.75
N LEU A 40 -4.72 -14.82 -10.91
CA LEU A 40 -4.20 -16.12 -11.28
C LEU A 40 -2.65 -16.16 -11.33
N SER A 41 -2.01 -15.08 -11.77
CA SER A 41 -0.55 -15.06 -11.89
C SER A 41 0.13 -15.09 -10.53
N LEU A 42 -0.40 -14.39 -9.54
CA LEU A 42 0.10 -14.45 -8.16
C LEU A 42 -0.18 -15.83 -7.55
N GLU A 43 -1.38 -16.38 -7.71
CA GLU A 43 -1.76 -17.68 -7.15
C GLU A 43 -0.93 -18.82 -7.74
N LEU A 44 -0.68 -18.80 -9.04
CA LEU A 44 0.12 -19.80 -9.75
C LEU A 44 1.62 -19.54 -9.68
N LYS A 45 2.05 -18.39 -9.14
CA LYS A 45 3.45 -17.92 -9.17
C LYS A 45 4.02 -17.93 -10.59
N ALA A 46 3.17 -17.63 -11.57
CA ALA A 46 3.48 -17.61 -12.98
C ALA A 46 3.63 -16.18 -13.51
N ARG A 47 4.37 -16.03 -14.61
CA ARG A 47 4.46 -14.72 -15.27
C ARG A 47 3.17 -14.42 -16.02
N THR A 48 2.63 -13.24 -15.79
CA THR A 48 1.53 -12.69 -16.60
C THR A 48 2.03 -12.41 -18.01
N PRO A 49 1.24 -12.69 -19.06
CA PRO A 49 1.58 -12.28 -20.42
C PRO A 49 1.82 -10.77 -20.53
N ASN A 50 2.81 -10.38 -21.33
CA ASN A 50 3.14 -8.97 -21.54
C ASN A 50 2.13 -8.22 -22.42
N GLN A 51 1.30 -8.95 -23.16
CA GLN A 51 0.24 -8.40 -24.01
C GLN A 51 -1.10 -8.42 -23.24
N PRO A 52 -1.99 -7.45 -23.49
CA PRO A 52 -3.34 -7.49 -22.94
C PRO A 52 -4.07 -8.77 -23.32
N ASN A 53 -4.99 -9.22 -22.45
CA ASN A 53 -5.89 -10.33 -22.78
C ASN A 53 -6.69 -10.00 -24.04
N PRO A 54 -6.75 -10.90 -25.05
CA PRO A 54 -7.46 -10.65 -26.31
C PRO A 54 -8.94 -10.30 -26.16
N ALA A 55 -9.57 -10.77 -25.07
CA ALA A 55 -10.97 -10.46 -24.76
C ALA A 55 -11.14 -9.03 -24.17
N PHE A 56 -10.09 -8.40 -23.64
CA PHE A 56 -10.14 -7.07 -23.03
C PHE A 56 -10.11 -5.98 -24.10
N LYS A 57 -11.25 -5.73 -24.74
CA LYS A 57 -11.39 -4.81 -25.88
C LYS A 57 -11.94 -3.43 -25.53
N THR A 58 -12.13 -3.13 -24.25
CA THR A 58 -12.67 -1.83 -23.84
C THR A 58 -11.62 -0.73 -23.92
N GLN A 59 -12.07 0.49 -24.29
CA GLN A 59 -11.27 1.72 -24.21
C GLN A 59 -11.75 2.64 -23.09
N GLN A 60 -12.74 2.22 -22.30
CA GLN A 60 -13.33 3.04 -21.23
C GLN A 60 -12.38 3.24 -20.04
N VAL A 61 -11.44 2.33 -19.85
CA VAL A 61 -10.45 2.38 -18.78
C VAL A 61 -9.07 2.01 -19.29
N ARG A 62 -8.05 2.57 -18.66
CA ARG A 62 -6.65 2.19 -18.89
C ARG A 62 -6.21 1.28 -17.75
N VAL A 63 -6.03 0.00 -18.05
CA VAL A 63 -5.48 -1.01 -17.12
C VAL A 63 -4.13 -1.46 -17.63
N ALA A 64 -3.24 -1.87 -16.74
CA ALA A 64 -1.98 -2.49 -17.15
C ALA A 64 -2.25 -3.80 -17.92
N ALA A 65 -1.41 -4.13 -18.90
CA ALA A 65 -1.58 -5.35 -19.70
C ALA A 65 -1.70 -6.60 -18.82
N SER A 66 -0.89 -6.68 -17.76
CA SER A 66 -0.94 -7.76 -16.77
C SER A 66 -2.29 -7.88 -16.05
N ASP A 67 -2.93 -6.76 -15.73
CA ASP A 67 -4.17 -6.75 -14.97
C ASP A 67 -5.37 -7.20 -15.82
N THR A 68 -5.29 -7.04 -17.15
CA THR A 68 -6.34 -7.53 -18.06
C THR A 68 -6.52 -9.05 -18.04
N TRP A 69 -5.59 -9.79 -17.43
CA TRP A 69 -5.64 -11.23 -17.25
C TRP A 69 -6.31 -11.66 -15.94
N ARG A 70 -6.67 -10.72 -15.09
CA ARG A 70 -7.43 -10.99 -13.85
C ARG A 70 -8.92 -11.10 -14.18
N CYS A 71 -9.56 -12.15 -13.72
CA CYS A 71 -11.01 -12.36 -13.98
C CYS A 71 -11.85 -11.21 -13.45
N VAL A 72 -11.43 -10.67 -12.30
CA VAL A 72 -12.11 -9.55 -11.64
C VAL A 72 -12.13 -8.28 -12.48
N GLU A 73 -11.15 -8.03 -13.36
CA GLU A 73 -11.10 -6.84 -14.21
C GLU A 73 -12.23 -6.78 -15.26
N CYS A 74 -12.78 -7.94 -15.63
CA CYS A 74 -13.94 -8.01 -16.49
C CYS A 74 -15.24 -8.23 -15.68
N HIS A 75 -15.18 -9.13 -14.69
CA HIS A 75 -16.40 -9.63 -14.03
C HIS A 75 -16.75 -8.91 -12.73
N GLY A 76 -15.88 -8.03 -12.21
CA GLY A 76 -16.09 -7.19 -11.03
C GLY A 76 -16.01 -7.94 -9.70
N TRP A 77 -15.73 -7.21 -8.63
CA TRP A 77 -15.71 -7.75 -7.27
C TRP A 77 -17.10 -8.13 -6.74
N ASP A 78 -18.18 -7.61 -7.34
CA ASP A 78 -19.56 -7.99 -7.03
C ASP A 78 -20.11 -9.06 -7.98
N TYR A 79 -19.26 -9.59 -8.86
CA TYR A 79 -19.57 -10.64 -9.85
C TYR A 79 -20.61 -10.25 -10.90
N LYS A 80 -20.92 -8.96 -11.06
CA LYS A 80 -21.97 -8.46 -11.98
C LYS A 80 -21.45 -7.90 -13.28
N GLY A 81 -20.14 -7.88 -13.43
CA GLY A 81 -19.47 -7.32 -14.59
C GLY A 81 -19.14 -5.84 -14.41
N GLN A 82 -18.10 -5.40 -15.08
CA GLN A 82 -17.66 -4.01 -15.13
C GLN A 82 -17.07 -3.67 -16.49
N HIS A 83 -16.89 -2.39 -16.79
CA HIS A 83 -16.33 -1.89 -18.05
C HIS A 83 -17.05 -2.41 -19.32
N GLY A 84 -18.33 -2.73 -19.21
CA GLY A 84 -19.14 -3.27 -20.30
C GLY A 84 -19.08 -4.81 -20.46
N PHE A 85 -18.29 -5.50 -19.61
CA PHE A 85 -18.27 -6.96 -19.61
C PHE A 85 -19.38 -7.55 -18.76
N ILE A 86 -19.85 -8.76 -19.15
CA ILE A 86 -20.89 -9.51 -18.45
C ILE A 86 -20.32 -10.10 -17.15
N GLY A 87 -21.10 -10.04 -16.07
CA GLY A 87 -20.76 -10.68 -14.81
C GLY A 87 -20.94 -12.21 -14.82
N ILE A 88 -20.50 -12.84 -13.75
CA ILE A 88 -20.59 -14.30 -13.54
C ILE A 88 -21.72 -14.70 -12.59
N SER A 89 -22.48 -13.75 -12.02
CA SER A 89 -23.55 -14.04 -11.06
C SER A 89 -24.64 -14.96 -11.60
N GLY A 90 -24.89 -14.92 -12.91
CA GLY A 90 -25.84 -15.84 -13.59
C GLY A 90 -25.34 -17.28 -13.70
N LYS A 91 -24.12 -17.59 -13.26
CA LYS A 91 -23.56 -18.96 -13.23
C LYS A 91 -23.59 -19.59 -11.84
N GLN A 92 -24.15 -18.91 -10.85
CA GLN A 92 -24.33 -19.49 -9.53
C GLN A 92 -25.23 -20.76 -9.64
N ASN A 93 -24.81 -21.84 -8.96
CA ASN A 93 -25.40 -23.18 -9.02
C ASN A 93 -25.35 -23.88 -10.41
N ALA A 94 -24.62 -23.32 -11.38
CA ALA A 94 -24.41 -24.01 -12.65
C ALA A 94 -23.46 -25.21 -12.47
N ASN A 95 -23.61 -26.22 -13.35
CA ASN A 95 -22.68 -27.37 -13.33
C ASN A 95 -21.24 -26.91 -13.57
N PRO A 96 -20.29 -27.23 -12.69
CA PRO A 96 -18.89 -26.85 -12.87
C PRO A 96 -18.28 -27.28 -14.20
N ALA A 97 -18.63 -28.47 -14.71
CA ALA A 97 -18.17 -28.97 -16.02
C ALA A 97 -18.58 -28.04 -17.19
N ALA A 98 -19.78 -27.46 -17.12
CA ALA A 98 -20.22 -26.48 -18.11
C ALA A 98 -19.44 -25.15 -18.01
N ILE A 99 -19.02 -24.76 -16.80
CA ILE A 99 -18.18 -23.57 -16.60
C ILE A 99 -16.78 -23.86 -17.12
N VAL A 100 -16.18 -25.02 -16.84
CA VAL A 100 -14.88 -25.44 -17.40
C VAL A 100 -14.89 -25.34 -18.93
N ALA A 101 -15.97 -25.80 -19.59
CA ALA A 101 -16.12 -25.70 -21.06
C ALA A 101 -16.11 -24.24 -21.54
N ILE A 102 -16.68 -23.29 -20.76
CA ILE A 102 -16.62 -21.85 -21.06
C ILE A 102 -15.20 -21.32 -20.90
N LEU A 103 -14.47 -21.71 -19.84
CA LEU A 103 -13.09 -21.28 -19.59
C LEU A 103 -12.11 -21.77 -20.67
N LYS A 104 -12.40 -22.91 -21.32
CA LYS A 104 -11.66 -23.43 -22.47
C LYS A 104 -11.97 -22.71 -23.78
N ASN A 105 -12.93 -21.81 -23.81
CA ASN A 105 -13.28 -21.10 -25.05
C ASN A 105 -12.19 -20.07 -25.38
N ALA A 106 -11.81 -19.99 -26.64
CA ALA A 106 -10.79 -19.07 -27.15
C ALA A 106 -11.03 -17.58 -26.79
N ASN A 107 -12.29 -17.21 -26.49
CA ASN A 107 -12.63 -15.86 -26.03
C ASN A 107 -11.99 -15.49 -24.68
N HIS A 108 -11.66 -16.45 -23.82
CA HIS A 108 -11.00 -16.19 -22.54
C HIS A 108 -9.48 -16.24 -22.63
N GLY A 109 -8.90 -17.01 -23.57
CA GLY A 109 -7.46 -17.05 -23.84
C GLY A 109 -6.61 -17.67 -22.75
N TYR A 110 -7.19 -18.50 -21.86
CA TYR A 110 -6.48 -19.06 -20.70
C TYR A 110 -5.90 -20.47 -20.93
N ASP A 111 -5.92 -21.01 -22.16
CA ASP A 111 -5.57 -22.40 -22.42
C ASP A 111 -4.13 -22.77 -22.00
N GLU A 112 -3.17 -21.84 -22.18
CA GLU A 112 -1.77 -22.05 -21.80
C GLU A 112 -1.45 -21.65 -20.34
N LEU A 113 -2.38 -20.95 -19.67
CA LEU A 113 -2.14 -20.39 -18.34
C LEU A 113 -2.75 -21.23 -17.21
N LEU A 114 -3.81 -21.98 -17.49
CA LEU A 114 -4.57 -22.76 -16.52
C LEU A 114 -4.57 -24.23 -16.89
N ASP A 115 -4.23 -25.09 -15.94
CA ASP A 115 -4.43 -26.53 -16.08
C ASP A 115 -5.89 -26.95 -15.80
N GLU A 116 -6.18 -28.25 -15.88
CA GLU A 116 -7.54 -28.78 -15.63
C GLU A 116 -7.97 -28.59 -14.17
N GLY A 117 -7.05 -28.68 -13.21
CA GLY A 117 -7.31 -28.46 -11.79
C GLY A 117 -7.65 -27.00 -11.53
N ASP A 118 -6.89 -26.07 -12.11
CA ASP A 118 -7.13 -24.63 -12.01
C ASP A 118 -8.49 -24.23 -12.56
N ARG A 119 -8.86 -24.79 -13.73
CA ARG A 119 -10.18 -24.56 -14.34
C ARG A 119 -11.31 -25.12 -13.49
N LEU A 120 -11.11 -26.28 -12.87
CA LEU A 120 -12.09 -26.88 -11.97
C LEU A 120 -12.29 -26.04 -10.72
N ASP A 121 -11.21 -25.56 -10.10
CA ASP A 121 -11.25 -24.69 -8.93
C ASP A 121 -11.98 -23.38 -9.23
N LEU A 122 -11.65 -22.73 -10.36
CA LEU A 122 -12.38 -21.55 -10.83
C LEU A 122 -13.86 -21.87 -11.08
N ALA A 123 -14.18 -23.00 -11.69
CA ALA A 123 -15.57 -23.39 -11.97
C ALA A 123 -16.35 -23.64 -10.67
N ASN A 124 -15.73 -24.25 -9.67
CA ASN A 124 -16.33 -24.46 -8.37
C ASN A 124 -16.57 -23.12 -7.64
N PHE A 125 -15.63 -22.18 -7.72
CA PHE A 125 -15.83 -20.83 -7.21
C PHE A 125 -16.97 -20.10 -7.94
N VAL A 126 -17.01 -20.13 -9.26
CA VAL A 126 -18.06 -19.48 -10.07
C VAL A 126 -19.42 -20.10 -9.80
N SER A 127 -19.48 -21.43 -9.57
CA SER A 127 -20.73 -22.13 -9.25
C SER A 127 -21.23 -21.89 -7.83
N SER A 128 -20.34 -21.95 -6.83
CA SER A 128 -20.76 -22.02 -5.41
C SER A 128 -20.05 -21.02 -4.48
N GLY A 129 -19.04 -20.31 -4.98
CA GLY A 129 -18.19 -19.43 -4.18
C GLY A 129 -18.55 -17.94 -4.22
N GLN A 130 -19.54 -17.53 -4.99
CA GLN A 130 -19.93 -16.13 -5.07
C GLN A 130 -20.74 -15.73 -3.82
N ALA A 131 -20.23 -14.75 -3.07
CA ALA A 131 -20.98 -14.15 -1.96
C ALA A 131 -21.98 -13.11 -2.50
N ASP A 132 -23.15 -13.00 -1.88
CA ASP A 132 -24.10 -11.95 -2.23
C ASP A 132 -23.71 -10.62 -1.59
N MET A 133 -22.75 -9.92 -2.24
CA MET A 133 -22.18 -8.66 -1.76
C MET A 133 -23.25 -7.60 -1.44
N ARG A 134 -24.38 -7.61 -2.14
CA ARG A 134 -25.45 -6.62 -1.91
C ARG A 134 -26.32 -6.92 -0.70
N LYS A 135 -26.34 -8.16 -0.22
CA LYS A 135 -26.93 -8.45 1.08
C LYS A 135 -26.10 -7.91 2.22
N LEU A 136 -24.78 -7.89 2.06
CA LEU A 136 -23.84 -7.56 3.10
C LEU A 136 -23.52 -6.05 3.16
N LEU A 137 -23.47 -5.39 2.00
CA LEU A 137 -23.05 -3.98 1.90
C LEU A 137 -24.17 -3.08 1.40
N ASP A 138 -24.21 -1.82 1.83
CA ASP A 138 -25.02 -0.76 1.26
C ASP A 138 -24.39 -0.20 -0.03
N MET A 139 -25.10 0.76 -0.67
CA MET A 139 -24.62 1.39 -1.91
C MET A 139 -23.33 2.21 -1.73
N ALA A 140 -22.99 2.58 -0.51
CA ALA A 140 -21.74 3.26 -0.18
C ALA A 140 -20.62 2.31 0.27
N GLY A 141 -20.81 0.99 0.13
CA GLY A 141 -19.83 -0.02 0.54
C GLY A 141 -19.68 -0.20 2.04
N ARG A 142 -20.63 0.28 2.85
CA ARG A 142 -20.65 0.08 4.30
C ARG A 142 -21.47 -1.15 4.65
N ILE A 143 -21.14 -1.80 5.77
CA ILE A 143 -21.96 -2.88 6.31
C ILE A 143 -23.36 -2.36 6.63
N LYS A 144 -24.37 -3.10 6.19
CA LYS A 144 -25.76 -2.75 6.47
C LYS A 144 -26.07 -2.71 7.97
N PRO A 145 -26.95 -1.81 8.40
CA PRO A 145 -27.33 -1.67 9.81
C PRO A 145 -27.79 -3.01 10.41
N GLY A 146 -27.42 -3.25 11.67
CA GLY A 146 -27.83 -4.44 12.42
C GLY A 146 -26.81 -5.57 12.47
N GLN A 147 -25.72 -5.51 11.70
CA GLN A 147 -24.73 -6.59 11.67
C GLN A 147 -23.64 -6.48 12.77
N GLY A 148 -23.46 -5.49 13.50
CA GLY A 148 -22.46 -5.38 14.57
C GLY A 148 -21.00 -5.54 14.07
N THR A 149 -20.06 -5.65 15.00
CA THR A 149 -18.61 -5.75 14.73
C THR A 149 -18.02 -7.10 15.15
N ALA A 150 -16.84 -7.44 14.65
CA ALA A 150 -16.10 -8.65 15.00
C ALA A 150 -14.67 -8.30 15.45
N ASP A 151 -14.54 -7.29 16.31
CA ASP A 151 -13.29 -6.81 16.88
C ASP A 151 -12.47 -7.92 17.55
N LYS A 152 -13.12 -8.79 18.33
CA LYS A 152 -12.45 -9.91 18.99
C LYS A 152 -11.91 -10.95 18.00
N VAL A 153 -12.67 -11.23 16.93
CA VAL A 153 -12.20 -12.13 15.86
C VAL A 153 -10.99 -11.53 15.16
N PHE A 154 -11.04 -10.24 14.82
CA PHE A 154 -9.89 -9.56 14.25
C PHE A 154 -8.67 -9.59 15.17
N ALA A 155 -8.85 -9.24 16.46
CA ALA A 155 -7.75 -9.18 17.42
C ALA A 155 -7.06 -10.55 17.63
N THR A 156 -7.78 -11.65 17.49
CA THR A 156 -7.23 -13.00 17.72
C THR A 156 -6.79 -13.71 16.45
N VAL A 157 -7.48 -13.50 15.34
CA VAL A 157 -7.20 -14.20 14.07
C VAL A 157 -6.30 -13.37 13.15
N CYS A 158 -6.57 -12.07 13.00
CA CYS A 158 -5.96 -11.24 11.95
C CYS A 158 -4.79 -10.39 12.47
N ALA A 159 -4.92 -9.87 13.70
CA ALA A 159 -3.97 -8.90 14.25
C ALA A 159 -2.55 -9.47 14.44
N ASN A 160 -2.40 -10.79 14.54
CA ASN A 160 -1.08 -11.41 14.62
C ASN A 160 -0.20 -11.05 13.40
N CYS A 161 -0.78 -11.02 12.22
CA CYS A 161 -0.08 -10.61 10.99
C CYS A 161 -0.27 -9.12 10.69
N HIS A 162 -1.50 -8.60 10.83
CA HIS A 162 -1.87 -7.24 10.39
C HIS A 162 -1.65 -6.15 11.45
N GLY A 163 -1.40 -6.50 12.72
CA GLY A 163 -1.37 -5.56 13.84
C GLY A 163 -2.80 -5.19 14.31
N LEU A 164 -2.92 -4.73 15.55
CA LEU A 164 -4.21 -4.33 16.12
C LEU A 164 -4.86 -3.16 15.39
N GLU A 165 -4.04 -2.24 14.84
CA GLU A 165 -4.47 -1.10 14.05
C GLU A 165 -4.57 -1.42 12.55
N GLY A 166 -4.26 -2.67 12.14
CA GLY A 166 -4.34 -3.10 10.74
C GLY A 166 -3.29 -2.48 9.81
N ASP A 167 -2.14 -2.03 10.34
CA ASP A 167 -1.12 -1.28 9.58
C ASP A 167 0.29 -1.86 9.68
N ARG A 168 0.45 -3.06 10.25
CA ARG A 168 1.77 -3.71 10.42
C ARG A 168 2.41 -4.09 9.09
N LEU A 169 1.62 -4.48 8.09
CA LEU A 169 2.13 -4.90 6.78
C LEU A 169 2.38 -3.67 5.90
N ARG A 170 3.61 -3.15 5.90
CA ARG A 170 3.98 -1.92 5.19
C ARG A 170 3.90 -2.02 3.66
N GLN A 171 3.82 -3.22 3.09
CA GLN A 171 3.71 -3.47 1.65
C GLN A 171 2.29 -3.28 1.09
N ILE A 172 1.28 -3.21 1.94
CA ILE A 172 -0.12 -2.98 1.56
C ILE A 172 -0.67 -1.71 2.24
N PRO A 173 -1.77 -1.12 1.74
CA PRO A 173 -2.46 -0.05 2.43
C PRO A 173 -2.92 -0.48 3.83
N PRO A 174 -3.06 0.44 4.80
CA PRO A 174 -3.72 0.14 6.06
C PRO A 174 -5.10 -0.50 5.84
N LEU A 175 -5.42 -1.54 6.59
CA LEU A 175 -6.67 -2.29 6.37
C LEU A 175 -7.92 -1.41 6.52
N GLY A 176 -7.90 -0.42 7.43
CA GLY A 176 -9.02 0.52 7.57
C GLY A 176 -9.28 1.33 6.30
N ASP A 177 -8.21 1.80 5.65
CA ASP A 177 -8.32 2.52 4.39
C ASP A 177 -8.78 1.61 3.25
N SER A 178 -8.20 0.41 3.16
CA SER A 178 -8.62 -0.60 2.17
C SER A 178 -10.10 -0.96 2.33
N ALA A 179 -10.56 -1.17 3.57
CA ALA A 179 -11.95 -1.53 3.86
C ALA A 179 -12.96 -0.40 3.53
N ARG A 180 -12.55 0.86 3.67
CA ARG A 180 -13.39 2.01 3.28
C ARG A 180 -13.41 2.27 1.78
N GLN A 181 -12.26 2.17 1.12
CA GLN A 181 -12.11 2.54 -0.29
C GLN A 181 -12.47 1.39 -1.23
N ARG A 182 -12.19 0.13 -0.84
CA ARG A 182 -12.35 -1.08 -1.66
C ARG A 182 -13.04 -2.22 -0.89
N PRO A 183 -14.23 -1.98 -0.33
CA PRO A 183 -14.88 -2.94 0.57
C PRO A 183 -15.20 -4.28 -0.08
N LEU A 184 -15.55 -4.31 -1.36
CA LEU A 184 -15.84 -5.54 -2.11
C LEU A 184 -14.59 -6.41 -2.29
N GLU A 185 -13.45 -5.79 -2.62
CA GLU A 185 -12.16 -6.46 -2.72
C GLU A 185 -11.75 -7.05 -1.36
N VAL A 186 -11.83 -6.24 -0.29
CA VAL A 186 -11.47 -6.70 1.07
C VAL A 186 -12.35 -7.86 1.52
N LEU A 187 -13.65 -7.82 1.22
CA LEU A 187 -14.58 -8.91 1.54
C LEU A 187 -14.23 -10.19 0.74
N HIS A 188 -13.95 -10.06 -0.55
CA HIS A 188 -13.53 -11.18 -1.39
C HIS A 188 -12.24 -11.83 -0.87
N VAL A 189 -11.23 -11.01 -0.56
CA VAL A 189 -9.93 -11.47 -0.03
C VAL A 189 -10.09 -12.09 1.36
N ALA A 190 -10.92 -11.54 2.23
CA ALA A 190 -11.20 -12.15 3.53
C ALA A 190 -11.87 -13.53 3.40
N LEU A 191 -12.79 -13.70 2.45
CA LEU A 191 -13.45 -14.97 2.21
C LEU A 191 -12.51 -16.03 1.61
N ASN A 192 -11.60 -15.66 0.71
CA ASN A 192 -10.83 -16.60 -0.09
C ASN A 192 -9.33 -16.66 0.23
N GLY A 193 -8.82 -15.72 1.04
CA GLY A 193 -7.39 -15.50 1.22
C GLY A 193 -6.79 -14.64 0.11
N HIS A 194 -5.53 -14.23 0.28
CA HIS A 194 -4.79 -13.44 -0.69
C HIS A 194 -4.09 -14.35 -1.70
N PRO A 195 -4.18 -14.10 -3.03
CA PRO A 195 -3.49 -14.89 -4.04
C PRO A 195 -1.98 -14.98 -3.79
N GLY A 196 -1.45 -16.19 -3.82
CA GLY A 196 -0.01 -16.46 -3.62
C GLY A 196 0.55 -16.16 -2.24
N GLY A 197 -0.31 -15.79 -1.27
CA GLY A 197 0.07 -15.45 0.10
C GLY A 197 -0.42 -16.45 1.16
N ASP A 198 0.02 -16.22 2.40
CA ASP A 198 -0.29 -17.09 3.54
C ASP A 198 -1.57 -16.64 4.31
N MET A 199 -2.33 -15.67 3.78
CA MET A 199 -3.55 -15.22 4.43
C MET A 199 -4.60 -16.34 4.42
N PRO A 200 -5.12 -16.77 5.58
CA PRO A 200 -6.14 -17.81 5.64
C PRO A 200 -7.47 -17.33 5.07
N ALA A 201 -8.18 -18.23 4.40
CA ALA A 201 -9.54 -18.00 3.93
C ALA A 201 -10.54 -18.17 5.08
N LEU A 202 -11.46 -17.24 5.22
CA LEU A 202 -12.43 -17.22 6.32
C LEU A 202 -13.84 -17.67 5.91
N ARG A 203 -13.99 -18.23 4.72
CA ARG A 203 -15.28 -18.65 4.14
C ARG A 203 -16.09 -19.56 5.08
N THR A 204 -15.44 -20.47 5.78
CA THR A 204 -16.09 -21.39 6.73
C THR A 204 -16.71 -20.72 7.97
N LEU A 205 -16.35 -19.45 8.23
CA LEU A 205 -16.99 -18.67 9.29
C LEU A 205 -18.35 -18.09 8.87
N GLY A 206 -18.70 -18.21 7.59
CA GLY A 206 -19.91 -17.66 7.00
C GLY A 206 -19.77 -16.17 6.61
N ASP A 207 -20.47 -15.82 5.53
CA ASP A 207 -20.40 -14.49 4.91
C ASP A 207 -20.76 -13.36 5.91
N ASP A 208 -21.73 -13.60 6.79
CA ASP A 208 -22.18 -12.62 7.79
C ASP A 208 -21.06 -12.30 8.83
N THR A 209 -20.32 -13.32 9.29
CA THR A 209 -19.21 -13.11 10.20
C THR A 209 -18.09 -12.33 9.54
N VAL A 210 -17.76 -12.65 8.27
CA VAL A 210 -16.73 -11.94 7.52
C VAL A 210 -17.18 -10.50 7.22
N ALA A 211 -18.46 -10.27 6.94
CA ALA A 211 -19.00 -8.92 6.78
C ALA A 211 -18.89 -8.10 8.07
N ARG A 212 -19.21 -8.68 9.23
CA ARG A 212 -19.00 -7.99 10.53
C ARG A 212 -17.53 -7.64 10.77
N MET A 213 -16.61 -8.49 10.34
CA MET A 213 -15.19 -8.19 10.42
C MET A 213 -14.80 -7.00 9.51
N LEU A 214 -15.37 -6.92 8.31
CA LEU A 214 -15.22 -5.74 7.44
C LEU A 214 -15.77 -4.48 8.12
N ALA A 215 -16.92 -4.56 8.82
CA ALA A 215 -17.45 -3.43 9.59
C ALA A 215 -16.44 -2.94 10.64
N TYR A 216 -15.80 -3.85 11.36
CA TYR A 216 -14.74 -3.48 12.30
C TYR A 216 -13.53 -2.83 11.57
N LEU A 217 -13.06 -3.42 10.47
CA LEU A 217 -11.96 -2.83 9.69
C LEU A 217 -12.27 -1.40 9.24
N GLN A 218 -13.54 -1.11 8.86
CA GLN A 218 -13.96 0.25 8.48
C GLN A 218 -13.88 1.25 9.64
N THR A 219 -13.86 0.79 10.91
CA THR A 219 -13.67 1.65 12.09
C THR A 219 -12.19 1.89 12.43
N LEU A 220 -11.27 1.09 11.91
CA LEU A 220 -9.85 1.27 12.14
C LEU A 220 -9.39 2.62 11.58
N ARG A 221 -8.51 3.28 12.32
CA ARG A 221 -8.01 4.59 11.92
C ARG A 221 -7.20 4.49 10.64
N SER A 222 -7.26 5.55 9.86
CA SER A 222 -6.25 5.84 8.85
C SER A 222 -4.90 6.03 9.51
N VAL A 223 -3.85 6.04 8.70
CA VAL A 223 -2.50 6.40 9.14
C VAL A 223 -2.57 7.64 10.04
N ASN A 224 -1.88 7.59 11.18
CA ASN A 224 -1.64 8.77 12.01
C ASN A 224 -0.86 9.78 11.17
N LEU A 225 -1.54 10.82 10.68
CA LEU A 225 -0.98 11.74 9.69
C LEU A 225 0.27 12.48 10.21
N PRO A 226 0.31 13.05 11.45
CA PRO A 226 1.52 13.64 11.99
C PRO A 226 2.73 12.69 12.01
N SER A 227 2.54 11.45 12.46
CA SER A 227 3.60 10.43 12.47
C SER A 227 4.03 10.04 11.06
N SER A 228 3.08 9.92 10.13
CA SER A 228 3.36 9.62 8.72
C SER A 228 4.17 10.73 8.05
N ILE A 229 3.81 11.99 8.29
CA ILE A 229 4.56 13.14 7.79
C ILE A 229 5.98 13.17 8.35
N ALA A 230 6.15 12.95 9.66
CA ALA A 230 7.48 12.92 10.28
C ALA A 230 8.35 11.80 9.70
N ASN A 231 7.78 10.59 9.56
CA ASN A 231 8.48 9.47 8.93
C ASN A 231 8.80 9.75 7.44
N GLY A 232 7.89 10.38 6.71
CA GLY A 232 8.12 10.83 5.33
C GLY A 232 9.25 11.84 5.21
N GLY A 233 9.40 12.74 6.19
CA GLY A 233 10.55 13.66 6.28
C GLY A 233 11.87 12.94 6.48
N ARG A 234 11.92 11.90 7.33
CA ARG A 234 13.12 11.05 7.48
C ARG A 234 13.43 10.30 6.17
N LEU A 235 12.42 9.78 5.48
CA LEU A 235 12.58 9.15 4.17
C LEU A 235 13.08 10.13 3.10
N TYR A 236 12.64 11.38 3.16
CA TYR A 236 13.12 12.44 2.27
C TYR A 236 14.61 12.74 2.46
N ASP A 237 15.08 12.72 3.71
CA ASP A 237 16.52 12.87 4.04
C ASP A 237 17.30 11.64 3.56
N ASP A 238 17.07 10.47 4.15
CA ASP A 238 17.77 9.23 3.76
C ASP A 238 16.85 8.01 3.96
N TRP A 239 16.08 7.70 2.92
CA TRP A 239 15.18 6.55 2.97
C TRP A 239 15.92 5.21 3.15
N GLN A 240 17.15 5.09 2.63
CA GLN A 240 17.93 3.85 2.73
C GLN A 240 18.32 3.57 4.19
N ALA A 241 18.70 4.60 4.94
CA ALA A 241 18.93 4.48 6.38
C ALA A 241 17.60 4.21 7.12
N GLN A 242 16.54 4.97 6.81
CA GLN A 242 15.26 4.88 7.51
C GLN A 242 14.57 3.52 7.37
N VAL A 243 14.70 2.84 6.23
CA VAL A 243 14.11 1.49 6.05
C VAL A 243 15.04 0.35 6.49
N GLY A 244 16.29 0.65 6.89
CA GLY A 244 17.28 -0.35 7.30
C GLY A 244 17.73 -1.27 6.16
N GLY A 245 17.67 -0.81 4.91
CA GLY A 245 17.99 -1.57 3.71
C GLY A 245 19.45 -1.44 3.25
N GLN A 246 19.82 -2.25 2.26
CA GLN A 246 21.09 -2.08 1.56
C GLN A 246 21.09 -0.77 0.76
N ARG A 247 22.22 -0.05 0.84
CA ARG A 247 22.40 1.14 0.04
C ARG A 247 22.50 0.80 -1.45
N GLN A 248 21.93 1.65 -2.29
CA GLN A 248 21.95 1.45 -3.74
C GLN A 248 23.38 1.48 -4.26
N ALA A 249 23.76 0.45 -5.02
CA ALA A 249 25.09 0.29 -5.60
C ALA A 249 25.28 1.04 -6.93
N LEU A 250 24.19 1.38 -7.60
CA LEU A 250 24.20 2.13 -8.88
C LEU A 250 23.58 3.51 -8.66
N PRO A 251 24.08 4.55 -9.35
CA PRO A 251 23.49 5.88 -9.31
C PRO A 251 22.02 5.87 -9.75
N HIS A 252 21.22 6.78 -9.19
CA HIS A 252 19.85 6.99 -9.65
C HIS A 252 19.85 7.44 -11.12
N PRO A 253 19.08 6.81 -12.02
CA PRO A 253 19.13 7.09 -13.46
C PRO A 253 18.82 8.55 -13.82
N SER A 254 17.99 9.23 -13.04
CA SER A 254 17.65 10.64 -13.26
C SER A 254 18.61 11.62 -12.59
N TYR A 255 19.62 11.16 -11.85
CA TYR A 255 20.59 12.05 -11.21
C TYR A 255 21.62 12.53 -12.26
N PRO A 256 21.91 13.85 -12.38
CA PRO A 256 22.82 14.35 -13.41
C PRO A 256 24.24 13.82 -13.24
N SER A 257 24.83 13.29 -14.30
CA SER A 257 26.15 12.63 -14.30
C SER A 257 27.33 13.58 -13.97
N LYS A 258 27.11 14.89 -14.01
CA LYS A 258 28.11 15.91 -13.67
C LYS A 258 27.88 16.59 -12.33
N ALA A 259 26.80 16.23 -11.62
CA ALA A 259 26.51 16.80 -10.30
C ALA A 259 27.40 16.18 -9.22
N TYR A 260 27.50 16.84 -8.08
CA TYR A 260 28.50 16.58 -7.02
C TYR A 260 28.57 15.13 -6.56
N TYR A 261 27.42 14.48 -6.38
CA TYR A 261 27.34 13.09 -5.90
C TYR A 261 27.25 12.04 -7.04
N ALA A 262 27.50 12.39 -8.30
CA ALA A 262 27.37 11.44 -9.41
C ALA A 262 28.20 10.14 -9.22
N ASN A 263 29.33 10.23 -8.52
CA ASN A 263 30.22 9.12 -8.21
C ASN A 263 29.97 8.49 -6.81
N VAL A 264 28.91 8.88 -6.12
CA VAL A 264 28.51 8.32 -4.82
C VAL A 264 27.08 7.78 -4.94
N PRO A 265 26.90 6.55 -5.46
CA PRO A 265 25.60 6.02 -5.85
C PRO A 265 24.51 6.22 -4.81
N SER A 266 24.76 5.87 -3.55
CA SER A 266 23.76 5.96 -2.48
C SER A 266 23.24 7.38 -2.25
N GLU A 267 24.08 8.41 -2.43
CA GLU A 267 23.65 9.80 -2.24
C GLU A 267 22.71 10.26 -3.37
N THR A 268 22.90 9.73 -4.59
CA THR A 268 22.06 10.11 -5.73
C THR A 268 20.59 9.67 -5.58
N TRP A 269 20.28 8.78 -4.65
CA TRP A 269 18.93 8.29 -4.33
C TRP A 269 18.24 9.07 -3.21
N ARG A 270 18.90 10.04 -2.60
CA ARG A 270 18.31 10.85 -1.55
C ARG A 270 17.52 12.01 -2.16
N CYS A 271 16.28 12.16 -1.78
CA CYS A 271 15.36 13.15 -2.36
C CYS A 271 15.90 14.58 -2.26
N LYS A 272 16.52 14.89 -1.12
CA LYS A 272 17.10 16.21 -0.82
C LYS A 272 18.24 16.59 -1.76
N GLU A 273 18.97 15.64 -2.34
CA GLU A 273 20.07 15.92 -3.27
C GLU A 273 19.58 16.48 -4.61
N CYS A 274 18.34 16.13 -5.00
CA CYS A 274 17.69 16.66 -6.17
C CYS A 274 16.84 17.90 -5.86
N HIS A 275 16.08 17.86 -4.75
CA HIS A 275 15.01 18.81 -4.48
C HIS A 275 15.38 19.87 -3.42
N GLY A 276 16.53 19.73 -2.77
CA GLY A 276 17.04 20.67 -1.73
C GLY A 276 16.36 20.52 -0.39
N TRP A 277 17.02 21.00 0.67
CA TRP A 277 16.45 21.05 2.01
C TRP A 277 15.36 22.13 2.17
N ASP A 278 15.37 23.12 1.30
CA ASP A 278 14.33 24.16 1.20
C ASP A 278 13.15 23.78 0.30
N TYR A 279 13.19 22.56 -0.28
CA TYR A 279 12.19 22.00 -1.16
C TYR A 279 12.00 22.74 -2.51
N LYS A 280 12.91 23.68 -2.83
CA LYS A 280 12.82 24.53 -4.02
C LYS A 280 13.64 24.03 -5.20
N GLY A 281 14.56 23.06 -4.97
CA GLY A 281 15.42 22.51 -6.03
C GLY A 281 16.25 23.56 -6.74
N ASN A 282 16.15 23.63 -8.05
CA ASN A 282 16.86 24.62 -8.89
C ASN A 282 16.40 26.08 -8.72
N GLN A 283 15.47 26.36 -7.82
CA GLN A 283 15.02 27.72 -7.48
C GLN A 283 15.37 28.10 -6.04
N GLY A 284 16.12 27.28 -5.33
CA GLY A 284 16.45 27.46 -3.93
C GLY A 284 17.92 27.20 -3.60
N GLN A 285 18.16 26.53 -2.48
CA GLN A 285 19.49 26.20 -1.99
C GLN A 285 20.37 25.51 -3.04
N ASN A 286 19.78 24.63 -3.87
CA ASN A 286 20.45 23.89 -4.92
C ASN A 286 20.39 24.59 -6.31
N ALA A 287 20.10 25.88 -6.37
CA ALA A 287 20.02 26.61 -7.63
C ALA A 287 21.40 26.79 -8.29
N THR A 288 22.44 26.95 -7.48
CA THR A 288 23.83 27.19 -7.92
C THR A 288 24.82 26.41 -7.03
N GLY A 289 26.10 26.43 -7.42
CA GLY A 289 27.16 25.77 -6.66
C GLY A 289 27.26 24.27 -6.95
N ASN A 290 28.02 23.56 -6.10
CA ASN A 290 28.38 22.15 -6.32
C ASN A 290 27.18 21.19 -6.26
N HIS A 291 26.14 21.53 -5.49
CA HIS A 291 24.93 20.72 -5.35
C HIS A 291 23.83 21.04 -6.37
N ALA A 292 24.12 21.92 -7.33
CA ALA A 292 23.14 22.26 -8.37
C ALA A 292 22.90 21.07 -9.31
N THR A 293 21.68 20.56 -9.32
CA THR A 293 21.26 19.45 -10.19
C THR A 293 20.43 19.91 -11.37
N GLY A 294 19.94 21.15 -11.37
CA GLY A 294 18.97 21.64 -12.34
C GLY A 294 17.55 21.10 -12.17
N ILE A 295 17.33 20.22 -11.19
CA ILE A 295 16.04 19.55 -10.94
C ILE A 295 15.11 20.48 -10.17
N LYS A 296 13.83 20.49 -10.56
CA LYS A 296 12.79 21.29 -9.88
C LYS A 296 12.56 20.84 -8.43
N GLY A 297 12.20 21.79 -7.58
CA GLY A 297 11.74 21.50 -6.21
C GLY A 297 10.36 20.85 -6.17
N ILE A 298 9.96 20.52 -4.95
CA ILE A 298 8.67 19.85 -4.66
C ILE A 298 7.61 20.81 -4.06
N ARG A 299 7.90 22.11 -3.93
CA ARG A 299 6.97 23.11 -3.40
C ARG A 299 5.62 23.16 -4.11
N GLY A 300 5.61 22.89 -5.41
CA GLY A 300 4.38 22.84 -6.22
C GLY A 300 3.45 21.66 -5.89
N MET A 301 3.90 20.73 -5.03
CA MET A 301 3.10 19.57 -4.61
C MET A 301 2.44 19.75 -3.24
N VAL A 302 2.58 20.92 -2.62
CA VAL A 302 1.90 21.24 -1.34
C VAL A 302 0.39 21.15 -1.53
N GLY A 303 -0.29 20.36 -0.70
CA GLY A 303 -1.74 20.11 -0.76
C GLY A 303 -2.20 19.18 -1.89
N ALA A 304 -1.27 18.63 -2.69
CA ALA A 304 -1.64 17.65 -3.72
C ALA A 304 -2.07 16.32 -3.08
N ASP A 305 -2.95 15.59 -3.76
CA ASP A 305 -3.40 14.28 -3.36
C ASP A 305 -2.20 13.31 -3.20
N PRO A 306 -1.99 12.68 -2.02
CA PRO A 306 -0.90 11.74 -1.80
C PRO A 306 -0.86 10.59 -2.81
N GLU A 307 -2.00 10.09 -3.29
CA GLU A 307 -2.02 9.02 -4.31
C GLU A 307 -1.40 9.48 -5.64
N LYS A 308 -1.63 10.74 -6.04
CA LYS A 308 -0.96 11.32 -7.22
C LYS A 308 0.55 11.42 -7.01
N ILE A 309 0.99 11.81 -5.81
CA ILE A 309 2.41 11.87 -5.47
C ILE A 309 3.02 10.46 -5.48
N MET A 310 2.34 9.47 -4.92
CA MET A 310 2.79 8.07 -4.96
C MET A 310 2.91 7.53 -6.40
N ALA A 311 2.00 7.92 -7.29
CA ALA A 311 2.11 7.56 -8.71
C ALA A 311 3.37 8.16 -9.36
N ILE A 312 3.72 9.41 -9.02
CA ILE A 312 4.96 10.06 -9.46
C ILE A 312 6.19 9.32 -8.90
N LEU A 313 6.20 8.97 -7.61
CA LEU A 313 7.29 8.23 -6.98
C LEU A 313 7.51 6.84 -7.60
N ARG A 314 6.44 6.20 -8.10
CA ARG A 314 6.50 4.90 -8.80
C ARG A 314 6.86 5.01 -10.28
N SER A 315 6.83 6.20 -10.86
CA SER A 315 7.10 6.42 -12.30
C SER A 315 8.51 6.00 -12.69
N SER A 316 8.75 5.86 -14.00
CA SER A 316 10.07 5.55 -14.56
C SER A 316 11.13 6.64 -14.28
N VAL A 317 10.72 7.85 -13.88
CA VAL A 317 11.62 8.95 -13.50
C VAL A 317 12.16 8.78 -12.09
N HIS A 318 11.33 8.33 -11.14
CA HIS A 318 11.70 8.21 -9.73
C HIS A 318 12.04 6.78 -9.30
N MET A 319 11.39 5.76 -9.87
CA MET A 319 11.65 4.33 -9.69
C MET A 319 11.56 3.81 -8.24
N PHE A 320 11.02 4.60 -7.31
CA PHE A 320 10.94 4.18 -5.90
C PHE A 320 9.95 3.03 -5.64
N GLY A 321 9.04 2.75 -6.57
CA GLY A 321 8.14 1.60 -6.47
C GLY A 321 8.85 0.24 -6.43
N ALA A 322 10.07 0.15 -6.97
CA ALA A 322 10.88 -1.07 -6.95
C ALA A 322 11.66 -1.29 -5.63
N VAL A 323 11.86 -0.22 -4.84
CA VAL A 323 12.79 -0.23 -3.69
C VAL A 323 12.13 0.18 -2.36
N MET A 324 10.94 0.77 -2.39
CA MET A 324 10.19 1.19 -1.21
C MET A 324 8.85 0.46 -1.13
N LYS A 325 8.43 0.13 0.09
CA LYS A 325 7.13 -0.48 0.36
C LYS A 325 6.02 0.56 0.24
N TYR A 326 4.77 0.09 0.09
CA TYR A 326 3.61 0.98 -0.03
C TYR A 326 3.57 2.04 1.09
N ARG A 327 3.76 1.62 2.35
CA ARG A 327 3.69 2.52 3.49
C ARG A 327 4.78 3.58 3.48
N ASP A 328 5.99 3.24 3.03
CA ASP A 328 7.09 4.19 2.92
C ASP A 328 6.80 5.24 1.83
N LEU A 329 6.24 4.81 0.71
CA LEU A 329 5.78 5.71 -0.37
C LEU A 329 4.64 6.62 0.11
N LEU A 330 3.68 6.10 0.88
CA LEU A 330 2.59 6.88 1.46
C LEU A 330 3.10 7.90 2.48
N ASP A 331 3.99 7.50 3.38
CA ASP A 331 4.59 8.40 4.37
C ASP A 331 5.36 9.54 3.67
N LEU A 332 6.16 9.21 2.64
CA LEU A 332 6.87 10.19 1.82
C LEU A 332 5.89 11.10 1.06
N ALA A 333 4.82 10.57 0.49
CA ALA A 333 3.81 11.35 -0.20
C ALA A 333 3.07 12.31 0.75
N ASN A 334 2.74 11.86 1.96
CA ASN A 334 2.15 12.70 3.00
C ASN A 334 3.11 13.83 3.41
N PHE A 335 4.42 13.56 3.53
CA PHE A 335 5.41 14.61 3.76
C PHE A 335 5.45 15.61 2.60
N VAL A 336 5.51 15.15 1.36
CA VAL A 336 5.55 16.02 0.17
C VAL A 336 4.30 16.88 0.06
N SER A 337 3.12 16.34 0.41
CA SER A 337 1.85 17.07 0.37
C SER A 337 1.68 18.03 1.57
N TYR A 338 1.87 17.54 2.78
CA TYR A 338 1.46 18.24 4.00
C TYR A 338 2.64 18.64 4.91
N GLY A 339 3.82 18.08 4.69
CA GLY A 339 4.96 18.22 5.58
C GLY A 339 5.93 19.34 5.24
N GLN A 340 5.82 19.94 4.07
CA GLN A 340 6.72 21.02 3.67
C GLN A 340 6.39 22.33 4.41
N ILE A 341 7.38 22.96 4.99
CA ILE A 341 7.25 24.33 5.53
C ILE A 341 7.86 25.34 4.57
N ASP A 342 7.50 26.60 4.75
CA ASP A 342 8.17 27.71 4.07
C ASP A 342 9.44 28.08 4.83
N MET A 343 10.58 27.56 4.35
CA MET A 343 11.88 27.74 4.99
C MET A 343 12.31 29.21 5.03
N ASP A 344 11.85 30.07 4.13
CA ASP A 344 12.21 31.51 4.12
C ASP A 344 11.58 32.26 5.29
N LYS A 345 10.53 31.71 5.91
CA LYS A 345 9.95 32.28 7.15
C LYS A 345 10.79 31.95 8.39
N VAL A 346 11.64 30.94 8.32
CA VAL A 346 12.49 30.48 9.42
C VAL A 346 13.94 30.95 9.24
N ILE A 347 14.44 30.90 8.02
CA ILE A 347 15.84 31.17 7.67
C ILE A 347 15.87 32.31 6.63
N ASP A 348 16.73 33.28 6.83
CA ASP A 348 17.00 34.27 5.81
C ASP A 348 17.85 33.64 4.69
N PRO A 349 17.34 33.56 3.45
CA PRO A 349 18.04 32.85 2.39
C PRO A 349 19.34 33.53 1.91
N LYS A 350 19.56 34.80 2.26
CA LYS A 350 20.77 35.54 1.89
C LYS A 350 21.88 35.35 2.90
N THR A 351 21.53 35.29 4.19
CA THR A 351 22.51 35.22 5.28
C THR A 351 22.65 33.85 5.89
N ALA A 352 21.71 32.90 5.58
CA ALA A 352 21.56 31.61 6.21
C ALA A 352 21.33 31.68 7.76
N LEU A 353 20.93 32.83 8.26
CA LEU A 353 20.64 33.03 9.69
C LEU A 353 19.18 32.73 9.99
N ALA A 354 18.93 32.14 11.16
CA ALA A 354 17.61 31.98 11.72
C ALA A 354 16.95 33.34 11.99
N ARG A 355 15.63 33.43 11.78
CA ARG A 355 14.84 34.63 12.11
C ARG A 355 14.33 34.63 13.55
N GLY A 356 14.69 33.62 14.35
CA GLY A 356 14.29 33.45 15.75
C GLY A 356 15.13 34.25 16.74
N ASP A 357 14.70 34.17 18.01
CA ASP A 357 15.39 34.79 19.16
C ASP A 357 16.27 33.75 19.85
N ALA A 358 17.57 33.95 19.76
CA ALA A 358 18.56 33.05 20.37
C ALA A 358 18.47 32.98 21.90
N THR A 359 18.01 34.07 22.56
CA THR A 359 17.86 34.13 24.02
C THR A 359 16.69 33.23 24.45
N GLN A 360 15.55 33.32 23.79
CA GLN A 360 14.41 32.44 24.02
C GLN A 360 14.76 30.99 23.67
N GLY A 361 15.46 30.77 22.55
CA GLY A 361 15.92 29.48 22.11
C GLY A 361 16.84 28.75 23.09
N SER A 362 17.61 29.50 23.88
CA SER A 362 18.46 28.92 24.92
C SER A 362 17.67 28.11 25.95
N ALA A 363 16.55 28.64 26.44
CA ALA A 363 15.73 27.94 27.42
C ALA A 363 15.16 26.66 26.83
N HIS A 364 14.61 26.72 25.59
CA HIS A 364 14.04 25.57 24.86
C HIS A 364 15.12 24.51 24.59
N TYR A 365 16.30 24.91 24.08
CA TYR A 365 17.39 23.99 23.80
C TYR A 365 17.85 23.23 25.05
N ARG A 366 18.06 23.95 26.16
CA ARG A 366 18.56 23.37 27.42
C ARG A 366 17.59 22.36 28.01
N THR A 367 16.31 22.52 27.82
CA THR A 367 15.29 21.63 28.36
C THR A 367 14.95 20.45 27.44
N MET A 368 14.95 20.67 26.11
CA MET A 368 14.47 19.66 25.14
C MET A 368 15.60 18.92 24.43
N CYS A 369 16.74 19.56 24.22
CA CYS A 369 17.81 19.06 23.33
C CYS A 369 19.10 18.68 24.08
N ALA A 370 19.45 19.43 25.11
CA ALA A 370 20.75 19.32 25.77
C ALA A 370 20.97 17.95 26.46
N ALA A 371 19.93 17.26 26.89
CA ALA A 371 20.04 15.92 27.49
C ALA A 371 20.75 14.93 26.55
N CYS A 372 20.46 14.99 25.24
CA CYS A 372 21.11 14.15 24.25
C CYS A 372 22.29 14.83 23.54
N HIS A 373 22.19 16.14 23.27
CA HIS A 373 23.18 16.84 22.46
C HIS A 373 24.25 17.58 23.26
N GLY A 374 24.10 17.69 24.58
CA GLY A 374 24.96 18.48 25.47
C GLY A 374 24.65 19.98 25.38
N LEU A 375 25.07 20.74 26.39
CA LEU A 375 24.78 22.17 26.47
C LEU A 375 25.33 23.01 25.31
N GLU A 376 26.39 22.53 24.66
CA GLU A 376 27.05 23.18 23.54
C GLU A 376 26.89 22.40 22.21
N GLY A 377 25.99 21.40 22.16
CA GLY A 377 25.72 20.62 20.96
C GLY A 377 26.90 19.76 20.48
N ARG A 378 27.63 19.08 21.42
CA ARG A 378 28.85 18.33 21.09
C ARG A 378 28.78 16.82 21.37
N TYR A 379 27.72 16.30 21.98
CA TYR A 379 27.72 14.92 22.48
C TYR A 379 27.46 13.86 21.41
N VAL A 380 26.49 14.05 20.51
CA VAL A 380 26.00 12.99 19.61
C VAL A 380 26.45 13.20 18.16
N ALA A 381 26.67 14.43 17.74
CA ALA A 381 26.97 14.72 16.36
C ALA A 381 28.42 14.38 15.97
N LYS A 382 28.62 13.74 14.81
CA LYS A 382 29.95 13.59 14.18
C LYS A 382 30.64 14.98 13.96
N ARG A 383 29.82 16.04 13.86
CA ARG A 383 30.24 17.44 13.76
C ARG A 383 29.54 18.25 14.83
N ALA A 384 30.20 19.29 15.35
CA ALA A 384 29.59 20.21 16.30
C ALA A 384 28.32 20.84 15.70
N MET A 385 27.23 20.89 16.47
CA MET A 385 25.94 21.44 15.98
C MET A 385 26.07 22.89 15.54
N GLY A 386 26.91 23.71 16.24
CA GLY A 386 27.20 25.07 15.85
C GLY A 386 27.82 25.21 14.46
N ARG A 387 28.54 24.19 14.00
CA ARG A 387 29.03 24.14 12.62
C ARG A 387 27.90 23.76 11.64
N VAL A 388 27.17 22.69 11.93
CA VAL A 388 26.11 22.18 11.05
C VAL A 388 25.05 23.25 10.86
N THR A 389 24.59 23.90 11.93
CA THR A 389 23.51 24.92 11.86
C THR A 389 23.94 26.21 11.15
N LYS A 390 25.23 26.50 11.05
CA LYS A 390 25.76 27.63 10.28
C LYS A 390 25.99 27.30 8.80
N GLU A 391 26.49 26.09 8.53
CA GLU A 391 26.76 25.63 7.15
C GLU A 391 25.48 25.25 6.41
N ASP A 392 24.53 24.56 7.09
CA ASP A 392 23.27 24.10 6.50
C ASP A 392 22.11 24.20 7.51
N PRO A 393 21.57 25.39 7.74
CA PRO A 393 20.45 25.58 8.66
C PRO A 393 19.17 24.93 8.19
N TRP A 394 18.95 24.78 6.88
CA TRP A 394 17.77 24.11 6.29
C TRP A 394 17.72 22.63 6.67
N HIS A 395 18.85 21.92 6.57
CA HIS A 395 19.00 20.57 7.08
C HIS A 395 18.66 20.47 8.58
N SER A 396 19.15 21.42 9.38
CA SER A 396 18.92 21.42 10.82
C SER A 396 17.43 21.60 11.16
N VAL A 397 16.73 22.51 10.48
CA VAL A 397 15.27 22.68 10.63
C VAL A 397 14.52 21.43 10.19
N HIS A 398 14.89 20.84 9.06
CA HIS A 398 14.26 19.62 8.57
C HIS A 398 14.36 18.50 9.62
N ASN A 399 15.53 18.28 10.21
CA ASN A 399 15.72 17.23 11.21
C ASN A 399 15.04 17.54 12.55
N MET A 400 15.00 18.79 13.00
CA MET A 400 14.20 19.14 14.18
C MET A 400 12.71 18.82 13.98
N LEU A 401 12.18 19.10 12.81
CA LEU A 401 10.76 18.85 12.51
C LEU A 401 10.44 17.36 12.36
N ASN A 402 11.33 16.55 11.78
CA ASN A 402 11.01 15.18 11.39
C ASN A 402 11.72 14.10 12.20
N GLY A 403 12.76 14.45 12.95
CA GLY A 403 13.75 13.52 13.50
C GLY A 403 14.81 13.15 12.46
N HIS A 404 15.83 12.44 12.89
CA HIS A 404 16.91 11.96 12.02
C HIS A 404 16.62 10.54 11.52
N PRO A 405 16.94 10.18 10.26
CA PRO A 405 16.81 8.80 9.77
C PRO A 405 17.57 7.81 10.65
N ASP A 406 16.94 6.66 10.93
CA ASP A 406 17.52 5.57 11.74
C ASP A 406 18.05 5.99 13.11
N ASP A 407 17.39 6.98 13.75
CA ASP A 407 17.78 7.52 15.04
C ASP A 407 16.56 7.70 15.96
N THR A 408 16.84 7.86 17.25
CA THR A 408 15.86 8.11 18.31
C THR A 408 15.49 9.59 18.46
N MET A 409 16.05 10.49 17.65
CA MET A 409 15.73 11.92 17.69
C MET A 409 14.22 12.14 17.48
N PRO A 410 13.51 12.78 18.43
CA PRO A 410 12.08 13.02 18.29
C PRO A 410 11.78 14.03 17.18
N ALA A 411 10.64 13.88 16.53
CA ALA A 411 10.10 14.87 15.61
C ALA A 411 9.34 15.96 16.39
N LEU A 412 9.69 17.21 16.16
CA LEU A 412 9.11 18.36 16.87
C LEU A 412 8.05 19.10 16.04
N ARG A 413 7.45 18.41 15.07
CA ARG A 413 6.54 19.00 14.07
C ARG A 413 5.30 19.66 14.66
N GLU A 414 4.80 19.12 15.78
CA GLU A 414 3.61 19.64 16.49
C GLU A 414 3.94 20.73 17.53
N ILE A 415 5.24 21.09 17.64
CA ILE A 415 5.68 22.21 18.47
C ILE A 415 5.52 23.52 17.70
N ASP A 416 5.22 24.61 18.41
CA ASP A 416 5.10 25.94 17.79
C ASP A 416 6.32 26.24 16.90
N PRO A 417 6.13 26.59 15.63
CA PRO A 417 7.22 26.91 14.70
C PRO A 417 8.16 28.01 15.21
N LYS A 418 7.67 28.92 16.06
CA LYS A 418 8.49 29.93 16.71
C LYS A 418 9.56 29.29 17.61
N VAL A 419 9.20 28.27 18.37
CA VAL A 419 10.16 27.55 19.25
C VAL A 419 11.27 26.89 18.42
N ILE A 420 10.92 26.27 17.29
CA ILE A 420 11.90 25.66 16.38
C ILE A 420 12.86 26.72 15.84
N ASN A 421 12.35 27.88 15.47
CA ASN A 421 13.12 28.98 14.94
C ASN A 421 14.07 29.59 16.01
N ASP A 422 13.58 29.76 17.23
CA ASP A 422 14.37 30.27 18.37
C ASP A 422 15.49 29.26 18.74
N ILE A 423 15.20 27.96 18.74
CA ILE A 423 16.22 26.92 18.97
C ILE A 423 17.30 26.97 17.90
N LEU A 424 16.93 27.10 16.59
CA LEU A 424 17.91 27.25 15.52
C LEU A 424 18.80 28.48 15.74
N ALA A 425 18.22 29.63 16.06
CA ALA A 425 18.94 30.86 16.35
C ALA A 425 19.96 30.67 17.50
N HIS A 426 19.55 29.98 18.58
CA HIS A 426 20.44 29.65 19.69
C HIS A 426 21.56 28.69 19.25
N MET A 427 21.28 27.63 18.52
CA MET A 427 22.30 26.69 18.03
C MET A 427 23.35 27.39 17.13
N GLN A 428 22.92 28.38 16.36
CA GLN A 428 23.85 29.18 15.54
C GLN A 428 24.82 30.04 16.37
N THR A 429 24.57 30.28 17.69
CA THR A 429 25.54 30.91 18.58
C THR A 429 26.66 29.98 19.01
N PHE A 430 26.49 28.66 18.90
CA PHE A 430 27.50 27.69 19.35
C PHE A 430 28.79 27.80 18.55
N GLN A 431 29.91 27.37 19.18
CA GLN A 431 31.17 27.31 18.49
C GLN A 431 31.15 26.31 17.34
N ALA A 432 31.71 26.70 16.18
CA ALA A 432 31.78 25.84 15.00
C ALA A 432 32.90 24.79 15.08
N ARG A 433 33.85 24.94 15.99
CA ARG A 433 34.99 24.01 16.19
C ARG A 433 34.71 23.11 17.41
N ARG A 434 35.14 21.86 17.35
CA ARG A 434 35.25 20.96 18.50
C ARG A 434 36.42 21.37 19.39
#